data_64c38c62a67b87c0d6b1d201548c7f0f
#
_entry.id   64c38c62a67b87c0d6b1d201548c7f0f
#
_cell.length_a   1.000
_cell.length_b   1.000
_cell.length_c   1.000
_cell.angle_alpha   90.00
_cell.angle_beta   90.00
_cell.angle_gamma   90.00
#
_symmetry.space_group_name_H-M   'P 1'
#
loop_
_entity.id
_entity.type
_entity.pdbx_description
1 polymer ?
#
loop_
_entity_poly.entity_id
_entity_poly.type
_entity_poly.pdbx_seq_one_letter_code
_entity_poly.pdbx_strand_id
1 'polypeptide(L)'
;MRYTLRSALVLAAIVTAALASTPATASADLRATAFGGATRINETNKGTLGAAVTFGGLLGIEFEAARVWLGSLENVPVVDVQANLTTYMANLVLRVPTGPIQPYGSAGVGLVRVTGDINVPFLGNVVSASAQDVAWNVGGGVYLLPSPNVGLRVDLRRFQTGDVNWEDIVDIGDLPLPKFDFWRATAGVTIKF
;
A
#
# COMPACT_ATOMS: atom_id res chain seq x y z
N MET A 1 -14.24 3.45 -17.48
CA MET A 1 -14.80 2.41 -16.59
C MET A 1 -14.37 0.96 -16.91
N ARG A 2 -13.74 0.66 -18.04
CA ARG A 2 -13.28 -0.71 -18.41
C ARG A 2 -11.87 -1.05 -17.95
N TYR A 3 -11.03 -0.09 -17.56
CA TYR A 3 -9.61 -0.30 -17.18
C TYR A 3 -9.43 -0.70 -15.71
N THR A 4 -10.30 -0.24 -14.81
CA THR A 4 -10.24 -0.59 -13.38
C THR A 4 -10.51 -2.07 -13.11
N LEU A 5 -11.35 -2.71 -13.94
CA LEU A 5 -11.67 -4.14 -13.79
C LEU A 5 -10.50 -5.03 -14.22
N ARG A 6 -9.73 -4.61 -15.25
CA ARG A 6 -8.57 -5.37 -15.74
C ARG A 6 -7.41 -5.35 -14.74
N SER A 7 -7.14 -4.20 -14.12
CA SER A 7 -6.08 -4.08 -13.11
C SER A 7 -6.40 -4.88 -11.84
N ALA A 8 -7.65 -4.90 -11.41
CA ALA A 8 -8.10 -5.72 -10.29
C ALA A 8 -8.03 -7.22 -10.58
N LEU A 9 -8.34 -7.64 -11.83
CA LEU A 9 -8.25 -9.04 -12.27
C LEU A 9 -6.81 -9.52 -12.38
N VAL A 10 -5.88 -8.68 -12.84
CA VAL A 10 -4.45 -9.01 -12.90
C VAL A 10 -3.87 -9.17 -11.49
N LEU A 11 -4.21 -8.29 -10.56
CA LEU A 11 -3.78 -8.40 -9.16
C LEU A 11 -4.36 -9.66 -8.49
N ALA A 12 -5.63 -9.95 -8.72
CA ALA A 12 -6.28 -11.16 -8.24
C ALA A 12 -5.64 -12.43 -8.82
N ALA A 13 -5.28 -12.41 -10.11
CA ALA A 13 -4.62 -13.55 -10.78
C ALA A 13 -3.20 -13.79 -10.24
N ILE A 14 -2.42 -12.73 -9.96
CA ILE A 14 -1.09 -12.84 -9.36
C ILE A 14 -1.19 -13.41 -7.93
N VAL A 15 -2.13 -12.96 -7.14
CA VAL A 15 -2.37 -13.48 -5.78
C VAL A 15 -2.80 -14.94 -5.83
N THR A 16 -3.66 -15.31 -6.78
CA THR A 16 -4.14 -16.70 -6.93
C THR A 16 -3.02 -17.63 -7.44
N ALA A 17 -2.17 -17.17 -8.35
CA ALA A 17 -1.02 -17.94 -8.86
C ALA A 17 0.05 -18.16 -7.77
N ALA A 18 0.29 -17.16 -6.91
CA ALA A 18 1.19 -17.29 -5.76
C ALA A 18 0.69 -18.30 -4.72
N LEU A 19 -0.64 -18.39 -4.54
CA LEU A 19 -1.27 -19.38 -3.66
C LEU A 19 -1.18 -20.83 -4.19
N ALA A 20 -1.15 -21.01 -5.52
CA ALA A 20 -1.15 -22.34 -6.15
C ALA A 20 0.25 -22.97 -6.26
N SER A 21 1.33 -22.21 -6.10
CA SER A 21 2.72 -22.65 -6.34
C SER A 21 3.53 -22.99 -5.08
N THR A 22 2.92 -23.02 -3.88
CA THR A 22 3.64 -23.38 -2.66
C THR A 22 3.76 -24.91 -2.53
N PRO A 23 4.98 -25.49 -2.50
CA PRO A 23 5.15 -26.91 -2.19
C PRO A 23 4.68 -27.18 -0.75
N ALA A 24 3.92 -28.24 -0.58
CA ALA A 24 3.19 -28.60 0.65
C ALA A 24 4.07 -28.97 1.89
N THR A 25 5.38 -28.71 1.86
CA THR A 25 6.33 -29.05 2.95
C THR A 25 7.02 -27.87 3.60
N ALA A 26 6.86 -26.66 3.09
CA ALA A 26 7.24 -25.46 3.85
C ALA A 26 5.99 -25.02 4.63
N SER A 27 6.03 -25.02 5.97
CA SER A 27 5.02 -24.31 6.78
C SER A 27 5.01 -22.85 6.33
N ALA A 28 4.23 -22.57 5.30
CA ALA A 28 4.06 -21.22 4.79
C ALA A 28 3.30 -20.45 5.86
N ASP A 29 4.05 -19.65 6.64
CA ASP A 29 3.50 -18.73 7.63
C ASP A 29 2.69 -17.67 6.87
N LEU A 30 1.37 -17.87 6.77
CA LEU A 30 0.46 -16.92 6.15
C LEU A 30 -0.02 -15.95 7.21
N ARG A 31 0.10 -14.67 6.93
CA ARG A 31 -0.38 -13.59 7.82
C ARG A 31 -1.24 -12.61 7.04
N ALA A 32 -2.38 -12.29 7.62
CA ALA A 32 -3.22 -11.18 7.17
C ALA A 32 -3.17 -10.06 8.21
N THR A 33 -2.90 -8.84 7.77
CA THR A 33 -2.81 -7.67 8.64
C THR A 33 -3.77 -6.59 8.16
N ALA A 34 -4.59 -6.07 9.06
CA ALA A 34 -5.31 -4.82 8.86
C ALA A 34 -4.64 -3.74 9.71
N PHE A 35 -4.37 -2.58 9.13
CA PHE A 35 -3.61 -1.53 9.80
C PHE A 35 -4.18 -0.13 9.55
N GLY A 36 -3.92 0.78 10.50
CA GLY A 36 -4.19 2.20 10.36
C GLY A 36 -3.03 3.01 10.90
N GLY A 37 -2.98 4.29 10.55
CA GLY A 37 -1.91 5.16 11.01
C GLY A 37 -1.87 6.51 10.30
N ALA A 38 -0.68 7.05 10.16
CA ALA A 38 -0.45 8.35 9.55
C ALA A 38 0.59 8.26 8.44
N THR A 39 0.33 8.98 7.37
CA THR A 39 1.28 9.26 6.29
C THR A 39 1.67 10.74 6.36
N ARG A 40 2.97 11.02 6.42
CA ARG A 40 3.53 12.36 6.43
C ARG A 40 3.97 12.75 5.03
N ILE A 41 3.27 13.71 4.44
CA ILE A 41 3.52 14.27 3.11
C ILE A 41 3.73 15.77 3.27
N ASN A 42 4.87 16.30 2.82
CA ASN A 42 5.19 17.74 2.90
C ASN A 42 4.87 18.33 4.29
N GLU A 43 5.39 17.69 5.36
CA GLU A 43 5.21 18.08 6.77
C GLU A 43 3.78 17.96 7.33
N THR A 44 2.81 17.54 6.52
CA THR A 44 1.43 17.34 6.96
C THR A 44 1.16 15.87 7.21
N ASN A 45 0.54 15.55 8.34
CA ASN A 45 0.10 14.19 8.67
C ASN A 45 -1.30 13.94 8.12
N LYS A 46 -1.45 12.85 7.36
CA LYS A 46 -2.71 12.40 6.75
C LYS A 46 -3.06 11.02 7.25
N GLY A 47 -4.33 10.75 7.50
CA GLY A 47 -4.81 9.44 7.94
C GLY A 47 -4.60 8.37 6.87
N THR A 48 -4.25 7.17 7.29
CA THR A 48 -4.03 6.00 6.43
C THR A 48 -4.75 4.79 6.99
N LEU A 49 -5.35 4.00 6.10
CA LEU A 49 -5.90 2.67 6.41
C LEU A 49 -5.48 1.71 5.30
N GLY A 50 -5.19 0.46 5.66
CA GLY A 50 -4.80 -0.54 4.68
C GLY A 50 -4.85 -1.96 5.20
N ALA A 51 -4.51 -2.88 4.30
CA ALA A 51 -4.37 -4.30 4.59
C ALA A 51 -3.17 -4.88 3.86
N ALA A 52 -2.59 -5.92 4.44
CA ALA A 52 -1.49 -6.67 3.85
C ALA A 52 -1.67 -8.16 4.06
N VAL A 53 -1.17 -8.95 3.11
CA VAL A 53 -1.05 -10.40 3.22
C VAL A 53 0.41 -10.77 3.01
N THR A 54 1.00 -11.46 3.98
CA THR A 54 2.41 -11.87 3.97
C THR A 54 2.50 -13.39 3.95
N PHE A 55 3.32 -13.92 3.05
CA PHE A 55 3.61 -15.34 2.88
C PHE A 55 5.09 -15.59 3.18
N GLY A 56 5.42 -16.61 3.93
CA GLY A 56 6.79 -17.05 4.19
C GLY A 56 7.24 -16.87 5.63
N GLY A 57 8.39 -17.47 5.94
CA GLY A 57 8.97 -17.53 7.28
C GLY A 57 9.99 -16.41 7.56
N LEU A 58 11.29 -16.76 7.59
CA LEU A 58 12.39 -15.82 7.71
C LEU A 58 12.40 -14.83 6.52
N LEU A 59 12.26 -15.34 5.31
CA LEU A 59 12.06 -14.57 4.10
C LEU A 59 10.62 -14.74 3.64
N GLY A 60 9.95 -13.64 3.32
CA GLY A 60 8.57 -13.64 2.89
C GLY A 60 8.29 -12.62 1.79
N ILE A 61 7.16 -12.81 1.14
CA ILE A 61 6.59 -11.87 0.17
C ILE A 61 5.31 -11.30 0.79
N GLU A 62 5.15 -10.00 0.70
CA GLU A 62 3.97 -9.29 1.18
C GLU A 62 3.32 -8.50 0.05
N PHE A 63 2.00 -8.62 -0.05
CA PHE A 63 1.17 -7.76 -0.87
C PHE A 63 0.37 -6.83 0.03
N GLU A 64 0.41 -5.54 -0.26
CA GLU A 64 -0.19 -4.51 0.56
C GLU A 64 -1.02 -3.57 -0.30
N ALA A 65 -2.18 -3.18 0.22
CA ALA A 65 -3.00 -2.10 -0.31
C ALA A 65 -3.34 -1.12 0.82
N ALA A 66 -3.13 0.18 0.59
CA ALA A 66 -3.46 1.21 1.56
C ALA A 66 -4.02 2.46 0.89
N ARG A 67 -4.90 3.16 1.62
CA ARG A 67 -5.49 4.43 1.22
C ARG A 67 -5.12 5.51 2.22
N VAL A 68 -4.73 6.67 1.69
CA VAL A 68 -4.41 7.87 2.45
C VAL A 68 -5.43 8.95 2.09
N TRP A 69 -6.08 9.55 3.08
CA TRP A 69 -6.99 10.66 2.88
C TRP A 69 -6.21 11.97 2.90
N LEU A 70 -6.05 12.58 1.74
CA LEU A 70 -5.30 13.84 1.61
C LEU A 70 -6.10 15.04 2.12
N GLY A 71 -7.43 14.91 2.27
CA GLY A 71 -8.34 15.94 2.73
C GLY A 71 -8.84 16.84 1.60
N SER A 72 -9.62 17.84 1.96
CA SER A 72 -10.16 18.84 1.03
C SER A 72 -9.17 19.99 0.86
N LEU A 73 -9.06 20.54 -0.32
CA LEU A 73 -8.34 21.81 -0.58
C LEU A 73 -9.29 22.98 -0.25
N GLU A 74 -9.19 23.50 0.97
CA GLU A 74 -10.13 24.49 1.54
C GLU A 74 -10.04 25.92 0.97
N ASN A 75 -9.35 26.17 -0.13
CA ASN A 75 -9.12 27.55 -0.61
C ASN A 75 -10.04 28.04 -1.73
N VAL A 76 -11.09 27.28 -2.08
CA VAL A 76 -12.07 27.74 -3.10
C VAL A 76 -13.47 27.68 -2.51
N PRO A 77 -14.14 28.84 -2.26
CA PRO A 77 -15.41 28.90 -1.51
C PRO A 77 -16.60 28.18 -2.14
N VAL A 78 -16.47 27.62 -3.33
CA VAL A 78 -17.56 27.03 -4.13
C VAL A 78 -17.24 25.62 -4.65
N VAL A 79 -16.05 25.08 -4.36
CA VAL A 79 -15.61 23.79 -4.93
C VAL A 79 -15.02 22.91 -3.84
N ASP A 80 -15.63 21.75 -3.60
CA ASP A 80 -15.09 20.74 -2.70
C ASP A 80 -14.22 19.76 -3.50
N VAL A 81 -12.89 19.85 -3.32
CA VAL A 81 -11.90 18.97 -3.96
C VAL A 81 -11.44 17.94 -2.96
N GLN A 82 -11.89 16.70 -3.11
CA GLN A 82 -11.42 15.59 -2.29
C GLN A 82 -10.33 14.82 -3.03
N ALA A 83 -9.15 14.75 -2.44
CA ALA A 83 -8.04 13.98 -2.97
C ALA A 83 -7.74 12.76 -2.09
N ASN A 84 -7.49 11.63 -2.74
CA ASN A 84 -7.10 10.38 -2.09
C ASN A 84 -5.86 9.81 -2.80
N LEU A 85 -4.95 9.24 -2.01
CA LEU A 85 -3.80 8.52 -2.52
C LEU A 85 -3.97 7.04 -2.15
N THR A 86 -3.85 6.15 -3.12
CA THR A 86 -3.91 4.70 -2.92
C THR A 86 -2.59 4.08 -3.32
N THR A 87 -2.05 3.20 -2.49
CA THR A 87 -0.81 2.46 -2.76
C THR A 87 -1.12 0.97 -2.91
N TYR A 88 -0.49 0.32 -3.89
CA TYR A 88 -0.49 -1.13 -4.08
C TYR A 88 0.96 -1.57 -4.18
N MET A 89 1.44 -2.33 -3.21
CA MET A 89 2.87 -2.67 -3.08
C MET A 89 3.06 -4.18 -3.03
N ALA A 90 4.14 -4.65 -3.68
CA ALA A 90 4.70 -5.98 -3.50
C ALA A 90 6.05 -5.82 -2.79
N ASN A 91 6.19 -6.41 -1.62
CA ASN A 91 7.35 -6.24 -0.75
C ASN A 91 8.04 -7.58 -0.48
N LEU A 92 9.35 -7.55 -0.44
CA LEU A 92 10.16 -8.59 0.16
C LEU A 92 10.28 -8.26 1.66
N VAL A 93 10.05 -9.25 2.52
CA VAL A 93 10.08 -9.10 3.97
C VAL A 93 11.12 -10.05 4.54
N LEU A 94 12.11 -9.53 5.25
CA LEU A 94 13.07 -10.29 6.04
C LEU A 94 12.71 -10.16 7.53
N ARG A 95 12.28 -11.25 8.15
CA ARG A 95 11.80 -11.29 9.52
C ARG A 95 12.69 -12.18 10.38
N VAL A 96 13.03 -11.71 11.57
CA VAL A 96 13.79 -12.49 12.55
C VAL A 96 12.82 -13.16 13.53
N PRO A 97 12.68 -14.49 13.52
CA PRO A 97 11.70 -15.20 14.34
C PRO A 97 12.22 -15.40 15.78
N THR A 98 12.24 -14.34 16.57
CA THR A 98 12.75 -14.32 17.96
C THR A 98 11.68 -14.60 19.02
N GLY A 99 10.65 -15.39 18.69
CA GLY A 99 9.55 -15.71 19.60
C GLY A 99 8.40 -14.71 19.50
N PRO A 100 7.89 -14.16 20.63
CA PRO A 100 6.71 -13.28 20.62
C PRO A 100 6.99 -11.89 20.02
N ILE A 101 8.24 -11.47 19.97
CA ILE A 101 8.66 -10.19 19.37
C ILE A 101 9.49 -10.50 18.12
N GLN A 102 9.00 -10.13 16.95
CA GLN A 102 9.65 -10.46 15.68
C GLN A 102 9.93 -9.19 14.87
N PRO A 103 11.14 -8.63 14.98
CA PRO A 103 11.53 -7.51 14.12
C PRO A 103 11.64 -7.96 12.67
N TYR A 104 11.36 -7.04 11.75
CA TYR A 104 11.50 -7.27 10.31
C TYR A 104 11.92 -6.01 9.58
N GLY A 105 12.59 -6.22 8.43
CA GLY A 105 12.80 -5.21 7.40
C GLY A 105 12.01 -5.56 6.15
N SER A 106 11.63 -4.56 5.38
CA SER A 106 10.94 -4.74 4.11
C SER A 106 11.40 -3.74 3.06
N ALA A 107 11.42 -4.20 1.81
CA ALA A 107 11.64 -3.36 0.64
C ALA A 107 10.73 -3.86 -0.49
N GLY A 108 10.21 -2.95 -1.30
CA GLY A 108 9.29 -3.33 -2.36
C GLY A 108 9.05 -2.27 -3.40
N VAL A 109 8.31 -2.68 -4.42
CA VAL A 109 7.89 -1.84 -5.54
C VAL A 109 6.39 -1.97 -5.74
N GLY A 110 5.80 -0.99 -6.38
CA GLY A 110 4.36 -1.01 -6.64
C GLY A 110 3.86 0.24 -7.33
N LEU A 111 2.58 0.49 -7.17
CA LEU A 111 1.87 1.59 -7.82
C LEU A 111 1.30 2.53 -6.77
N VAL A 112 1.46 3.82 -7.02
CA VAL A 112 0.79 4.89 -6.29
C VAL A 112 -0.20 5.54 -7.23
N ARG A 113 -1.45 5.63 -6.80
CA ARG A 113 -2.54 6.25 -7.55
C ARG A 113 -3.11 7.41 -6.74
N VAL A 114 -3.12 8.59 -7.33
CA VAL A 114 -3.81 9.76 -6.79
C VAL A 114 -5.12 9.94 -7.54
N THR A 115 -6.22 10.06 -6.81
CA THR A 115 -7.54 10.33 -7.38
C THR A 115 -8.05 11.63 -6.76
N GLY A 116 -8.43 12.57 -7.61
CA GLY A 116 -9.08 13.82 -7.22
C GLY A 116 -10.50 13.88 -7.78
N ASP A 117 -11.49 14.15 -6.91
CA ASP A 117 -12.87 14.35 -7.28
C ASP A 117 -13.23 15.83 -7.03
N ILE A 118 -13.70 16.52 -8.06
CA ILE A 118 -14.14 17.90 -7.99
C ILE A 118 -15.67 17.92 -7.93
N ASN A 119 -16.22 18.31 -6.78
CA ASN A 119 -17.65 18.48 -6.57
C ASN A 119 -18.01 19.96 -6.62
N VAL A 120 -18.91 20.34 -7.54
CA VAL A 120 -19.48 21.68 -7.59
C VAL A 120 -20.91 21.60 -7.05
N PRO A 121 -21.26 22.37 -5.98
CA PRO A 121 -22.63 22.45 -5.50
C PRO A 121 -23.58 22.82 -6.64
N PHE A 122 -24.69 22.09 -6.77
CA PHE A 122 -25.73 22.19 -7.83
C PHE A 122 -25.43 21.49 -9.16
N LEU A 123 -24.18 21.12 -9.50
CA LEU A 123 -23.84 20.44 -10.76
C LEU A 123 -23.37 18.98 -10.53
N GLY A 124 -23.13 18.59 -9.28
CA GLY A 124 -22.64 17.26 -8.94
C GLY A 124 -21.15 17.06 -9.26
N ASN A 125 -20.75 15.82 -9.43
CA ASN A 125 -19.36 15.45 -9.75
C ASN A 125 -19.03 15.88 -11.19
N VAL A 126 -18.23 16.92 -11.38
CA VAL A 126 -17.95 17.52 -12.70
C VAL A 126 -16.72 16.93 -13.35
N VAL A 127 -15.67 16.57 -12.56
CA VAL A 127 -14.42 16.03 -13.08
C VAL A 127 -13.81 15.07 -12.08
N SER A 128 -13.51 13.84 -12.51
CA SER A 128 -12.63 12.91 -11.78
C SER A 128 -11.33 12.76 -12.56
N ALA A 129 -10.22 13.18 -11.97
CA ALA A 129 -8.88 13.00 -12.51
C ALA A 129 -8.13 11.92 -11.69
N SER A 130 -7.44 11.04 -12.39
CA SER A 130 -6.54 10.08 -11.74
C SER A 130 -5.17 10.10 -12.41
N ALA A 131 -4.13 10.10 -11.59
CA ALA A 131 -2.76 9.94 -12.02
C ALA A 131 -2.16 8.75 -11.29
N GLN A 132 -1.27 8.00 -11.96
CA GLN A 132 -0.66 6.80 -11.43
C GLN A 132 0.82 6.81 -11.73
N ASP A 133 1.64 6.34 -10.81
CA ASP A 133 3.09 6.24 -10.97
C ASP A 133 3.64 5.02 -10.25
N VAL A 134 4.81 4.57 -10.67
CA VAL A 134 5.57 3.52 -9.98
C VAL A 134 6.26 4.10 -8.77
N ALA A 135 6.22 3.37 -7.68
CA ALA A 135 6.89 3.73 -6.45
C ALA A 135 7.66 2.55 -5.87
N TRP A 136 8.71 2.84 -5.14
CA TRP A 136 9.37 1.87 -4.28
C TRP A 136 9.26 2.30 -2.83
N ASN A 137 9.38 1.32 -1.93
CA ASN A 137 9.42 1.58 -0.49
C ASN A 137 10.51 0.78 0.19
N VAL A 138 10.98 1.30 1.31
CA VAL A 138 11.85 0.61 2.25
C VAL A 138 11.43 0.96 3.67
N GLY A 139 11.52 0.01 4.55
CA GLY A 139 11.19 0.24 5.95
C GLY A 139 11.30 -1.02 6.79
N GLY A 140 10.60 -1.01 7.90
CA GLY A 140 10.56 -2.15 8.79
C GLY A 140 9.66 -1.90 9.98
N GLY A 141 9.62 -2.90 10.84
CA GLY A 141 8.74 -2.85 11.98
C GLY A 141 8.92 -4.04 12.91
N VAL A 142 7.91 -4.27 13.70
CA VAL A 142 7.89 -5.37 14.65
C VAL A 142 6.50 -6.00 14.69
N TYR A 143 6.47 -7.33 14.69
CA TYR A 143 5.29 -8.10 15.10
C TYR A 143 5.40 -8.42 16.58
N LEU A 144 4.34 -8.17 17.32
CA LEU A 144 4.15 -8.55 18.72
C LEU A 144 3.09 -9.64 18.74
N LEU A 145 3.48 -10.87 19.02
CA LEU A 145 2.63 -12.06 18.94
C LEU A 145 2.38 -12.61 20.35
N PRO A 146 1.47 -12.02 21.13
CA PRO A 146 1.11 -12.54 22.46
C PRO A 146 0.36 -13.88 22.37
N SER A 147 -0.16 -14.23 21.20
CA SER A 147 -0.86 -15.47 20.90
C SER A 147 -0.28 -16.12 19.64
N PRO A 148 -0.41 -17.45 19.47
CA PRO A 148 0.03 -18.14 18.25
C PRO A 148 -0.60 -17.62 16.96
N ASN A 149 -1.84 -17.18 17.02
CA ASN A 149 -2.65 -16.83 15.84
C ASN A 149 -2.97 -15.34 15.72
N VAL A 150 -2.82 -14.56 16.79
CA VAL A 150 -3.19 -13.12 16.76
C VAL A 150 -2.05 -12.29 17.34
N GLY A 151 -1.73 -11.19 16.67
CA GLY A 151 -0.71 -10.26 17.10
C GLY A 151 -0.97 -8.84 16.68
N LEU A 152 -0.08 -7.97 17.09
CA LEU A 152 -0.01 -6.58 16.68
C LEU A 152 1.20 -6.41 15.73
N ARG A 153 1.09 -5.46 14.83
CA ARG A 153 2.18 -5.03 13.95
C ARG A 153 2.35 -3.53 14.07
N VAL A 154 3.59 -3.08 14.21
CA VAL A 154 3.97 -1.67 14.08
C VAL A 154 4.96 -1.57 12.94
N ASP A 155 4.78 -0.58 12.07
CA ASP A 155 5.52 -0.46 10.81
C ASP A 155 5.87 1.00 10.53
N LEU A 156 7.07 1.25 10.02
CA LEU A 156 7.53 2.54 9.53
C LEU A 156 8.17 2.36 8.16
N ARG A 157 7.66 3.05 7.14
CA ARG A 157 8.16 2.97 5.75
C ARG A 157 8.34 4.33 5.13
N ARG A 158 9.35 4.41 4.29
CA ARG A 158 9.57 5.52 3.37
C ARG A 158 9.19 5.08 1.97
N PHE A 159 8.44 5.92 1.29
CA PHE A 159 8.01 5.73 -0.10
C PHE A 159 8.63 6.80 -0.98
N GLN A 160 9.06 6.42 -2.18
CA GLN A 160 9.55 7.34 -3.20
C GLN A 160 8.94 7.01 -4.55
N THR A 161 8.54 8.05 -5.31
CA THR A 161 8.01 7.93 -6.66
C THR A 161 9.01 8.48 -7.68
N GLY A 162 8.98 7.97 -8.92
CA GLY A 162 9.58 8.62 -10.08
C GLY A 162 11.10 8.52 -10.26
N ASP A 163 11.82 7.55 -9.65
CA ASP A 163 13.27 7.37 -9.86
C ASP A 163 13.64 6.15 -10.72
N VAL A 164 12.68 5.39 -11.20
CA VAL A 164 12.93 4.21 -12.03
C VAL A 164 12.32 4.43 -13.40
N ASN A 165 13.14 4.50 -14.46
CA ASN A 165 12.68 4.49 -15.84
C ASN A 165 12.12 3.11 -16.19
N TRP A 166 10.85 2.89 -15.87
CA TRP A 166 10.09 1.68 -16.20
C TRP A 166 9.37 1.79 -17.54
N GLU A 167 9.54 2.91 -18.27
CA GLU A 167 8.89 3.19 -19.55
C GLU A 167 9.15 2.10 -20.61
N ASP A 168 10.28 1.39 -20.49
CA ASP A 168 10.63 0.27 -21.38
C ASP A 168 9.93 -1.06 -21.01
N ILE A 169 9.25 -1.15 -19.85
CA ILE A 169 8.72 -2.41 -19.34
C ILE A 169 7.19 -2.40 -19.24
N VAL A 170 6.56 -1.25 -18.93
CA VAL A 170 5.11 -1.14 -18.75
C VAL A 170 4.60 0.17 -19.34
N ASP A 171 3.79 0.10 -20.38
CA ASP A 171 3.06 1.24 -20.95
C ASP A 171 1.90 1.62 -20.01
N ILE A 172 2.18 2.52 -19.08
CA ILE A 172 1.20 3.06 -18.14
C ILE A 172 0.78 4.42 -18.70
N GLY A 173 -0.27 4.43 -19.50
CA GLY A 173 -0.77 5.59 -20.25
C GLY A 173 -1.37 6.72 -19.42
N ASP A 174 -0.76 7.11 -18.29
CA ASP A 174 -1.19 8.20 -17.43
C ASP A 174 -0.10 9.27 -17.29
N LEU A 175 -0.52 10.51 -16.99
CA LEU A 175 0.39 11.63 -16.73
C LEU A 175 1.32 11.30 -15.55
N PRO A 176 2.64 11.46 -15.71
CA PRO A 176 3.59 11.19 -14.64
C PRO A 176 3.33 12.13 -13.44
N LEU A 177 3.26 11.57 -12.24
CA LEU A 177 3.18 12.35 -11.02
C LEU A 177 4.52 13.06 -10.76
N PRO A 178 4.53 14.26 -10.18
CA PRO A 178 5.75 14.88 -9.73
C PRO A 178 6.41 13.97 -8.67
N LYS A 179 7.75 13.86 -8.73
CA LYS A 179 8.52 13.10 -7.74
C LYS A 179 8.15 13.54 -6.34
N PHE A 180 7.67 12.64 -5.52
CA PHE A 180 7.42 12.94 -4.11
C PHE A 180 7.81 11.78 -3.21
N ASP A 181 8.20 12.14 -2.01
CA ASP A 181 8.70 11.28 -0.97
C ASP A 181 7.79 11.43 0.25
N PHE A 182 7.43 10.33 0.87
CA PHE A 182 6.63 10.37 2.08
C PHE A 182 6.95 9.24 3.05
N TRP A 183 6.72 9.51 4.33
CA TRP A 183 6.82 8.54 5.40
C TRP A 183 5.45 8.06 5.82
N ARG A 184 5.35 6.78 6.14
CA ARG A 184 4.13 6.19 6.69
C ARG A 184 4.45 5.40 7.95
N ALA A 185 3.79 5.75 9.06
CA ALA A 185 3.82 5.03 10.32
C ALA A 185 2.45 4.40 10.58
N THR A 186 2.40 3.09 10.81
CA THR A 186 1.15 2.35 11.00
C THR A 186 1.23 1.38 12.16
N ALA A 187 0.07 1.10 12.75
CA ALA A 187 -0.14 0.01 13.68
C ALA A 187 -1.36 -0.82 13.23
N GLY A 188 -1.33 -2.12 13.47
CA GLY A 188 -2.40 -3.00 12.99
C GLY A 188 -2.51 -4.29 13.76
N VAL A 189 -3.58 -5.02 13.47
CA VAL A 189 -3.82 -6.37 13.97
C VAL A 189 -3.44 -7.37 12.89
N THR A 190 -2.70 -8.39 13.28
CA THR A 190 -2.26 -9.49 12.40
C THR A 190 -2.89 -10.79 12.85
N ILE A 191 -3.43 -11.54 11.91
CA ILE A 191 -3.89 -12.92 12.10
C ILE A 191 -2.91 -13.83 11.36
N LYS A 192 -2.45 -14.85 12.04
CA LYS A 192 -1.56 -15.89 11.52
C LYS A 192 -2.34 -17.19 11.32
N PHE A 193 -2.13 -17.81 10.17
CA PHE A 193 -2.74 -19.08 9.77
C PHE A 193 -1.70 -20.20 9.70
#